data_eb36b9aa4007d79656305cd3780799a6
#
_entry.id   eb36b9aa4007d79656305cd3780799a6
#
_cell.length_a   1.000
_cell.length_b   1.000
_cell.length_c   1.000
_cell.angle_alpha   90.00
_cell.angle_beta   90.00
_cell.angle_gamma   90.00
#
_symmetry.space_group_name_H-M   'P 1'
#
loop_
_entity.id
_entity.type
_entity.pdbx_description
1 polymer ?
#
loop_
_entity_poly.entity_id
_entity_poly.type
_entity_poly.pdbx_seq_one_letter_code
_entity_poly.pdbx_strand_id
1 'polypeptide(L)'
;MGLSLDKYIDFLEKQNRNWPKAPPRKPVKAKPMLRVLPGIRAVCWENYGTLIRIADGELGHRTIHPMPLQVALGKTIQQYNMWNSMVRKPGEPWEVLLPQYEKLLEEQQMMGVRKGDVPETDSAVVWKKILERLVERDYQYDVRLMGELDEFSEKVAYFFHACLQGVEAESEASDIIESIHNAGMPQGLADNGQKFTFAQTLRQFRRQGRLNSPEKVLSRSLSVFSIDLGIRATSANFFKQVAERFSNAGISPHEVVYIGSKLQDRLALARQTGFRTVLYAGDVGSLQATNEGLRDPQTKPDCLITDLIQMKQVLGLN
;
A
#
# COMPACT_ATOMS: atom_id res chain seq x y z
N MET A 1 15.48 9.38 21.36
CA MET A 1 14.30 9.06 20.56
C MET A 1 14.38 9.85 19.25
N GLY A 2 14.47 9.18 18.14
CA GLY A 2 14.55 9.80 16.82
C GLY A 2 13.23 10.44 16.38
N LEU A 3 13.20 11.01 15.17
CA LEU A 3 11.92 11.41 14.57
C LEU A 3 11.03 10.19 14.38
N SER A 4 9.72 10.32 14.65
CA SER A 4 8.78 9.29 14.22
C SER A 4 8.78 9.15 12.70
N LEU A 5 8.31 8.01 12.17
CA LEU A 5 8.26 7.78 10.72
C LEU A 5 7.47 8.87 9.99
N ASP A 6 6.30 9.29 10.54
CA ASP A 6 5.49 10.36 9.95
C ASP A 6 6.24 11.69 9.88
N LYS A 7 6.90 12.08 10.98
CA LYS A 7 7.71 13.30 11.02
C LYS A 7 8.91 13.24 10.08
N TYR A 8 9.47 12.05 9.89
CA TYR A 8 10.57 11.85 8.94
C TYR A 8 10.07 11.96 7.49
N ILE A 9 8.90 11.43 7.19
CA ILE A 9 8.24 11.60 5.88
C ILE A 9 8.02 13.09 5.59
N ASP A 10 7.47 13.85 6.54
CA ASP A 10 7.26 15.29 6.42
C ASP A 10 8.59 16.07 6.27
N PHE A 11 9.64 15.62 6.95
CA PHE A 11 10.99 16.19 6.80
C PHE A 11 11.54 16.00 5.38
N LEU A 12 11.37 14.81 4.79
CA LEU A 12 11.81 14.54 3.42
C LEU A 12 11.03 15.38 2.38
N GLU A 13 9.74 15.60 2.61
CA GLU A 13 8.92 16.42 1.72
C GLU A 13 9.38 17.89 1.63
N LYS A 14 9.78 18.45 2.75
CA LYS A 14 10.31 19.83 2.82
C LYS A 14 11.61 20.02 2.03
N GLN A 15 12.28 18.93 1.64
CA GLN A 15 13.53 18.97 0.90
C GLN A 15 13.35 19.09 -0.61
N ASN A 16 12.13 19.28 -1.13
CA ASN A 16 11.82 19.40 -2.57
C ASN A 16 12.51 18.36 -3.46
N ARG A 17 12.49 17.10 -3.02
CA ARG A 17 13.14 16.00 -3.72
C ARG A 17 12.42 15.64 -5.01
N ASN A 18 13.19 15.29 -6.02
CA ASN A 18 12.64 14.78 -7.27
C ASN A 18 12.32 13.27 -7.12
N TRP A 19 11.09 12.99 -6.70
CA TRP A 19 10.55 11.63 -6.58
C TRP A 19 10.10 11.11 -7.96
N PRO A 20 10.12 9.77 -8.20
CA PRO A 20 9.48 9.19 -9.36
C PRO A 20 8.01 9.63 -9.46
N LYS A 21 7.54 9.84 -10.67
CA LYS A 21 6.13 10.13 -10.92
C LYS A 21 5.33 8.84 -10.93
N ALA A 22 4.09 8.89 -10.44
CA ALA A 22 3.15 7.80 -10.63
C ALA A 22 2.91 7.57 -12.14
N PRO A 23 2.59 6.35 -12.57
CA PRO A 23 2.25 6.08 -13.95
C PRO A 23 1.02 6.89 -14.37
N PRO A 24 0.90 7.32 -15.63
CA PRO A 24 -0.29 8.00 -16.11
C PRO A 24 -1.50 7.05 -16.06
N ARG A 25 -2.66 7.56 -15.64
CA ARG A 25 -3.93 6.81 -15.68
C ARG A 25 -4.27 6.43 -17.11
N LYS A 26 -4.59 5.16 -17.35
CA LYS A 26 -5.08 4.61 -18.61
C LYS A 26 -6.50 4.10 -18.41
N PRO A 27 -7.54 4.87 -18.79
CA PRO A 27 -8.92 4.49 -18.53
C PRO A 27 -9.28 3.14 -19.13
N VAL A 28 -9.99 2.32 -18.37
CA VAL A 28 -10.52 1.03 -18.83
C VAL A 28 -11.78 1.28 -19.66
N LYS A 29 -11.88 0.62 -20.81
CA LYS A 29 -13.10 0.62 -21.63
C LYS A 29 -14.11 -0.37 -21.04
N ALA A 30 -14.71 -0.02 -19.90
CA ALA A 30 -15.73 -0.82 -19.24
C ALA A 30 -17.02 -0.01 -19.10
N LYS A 31 -18.17 -0.73 -19.08
CA LYS A 31 -19.47 -0.11 -18.81
C LYS A 31 -19.75 -0.27 -17.30
N PRO A 32 -20.00 0.81 -16.55
CA PRO A 32 -20.33 0.72 -15.14
C PRO A 32 -21.57 -0.14 -14.89
N MET A 33 -21.57 -0.88 -13.80
CA MET A 33 -22.73 -1.61 -13.30
C MET A 33 -23.05 -1.07 -11.91
N LEU A 34 -23.93 -0.08 -11.86
CA LEU A 34 -24.26 0.65 -10.65
C LEU A 34 -25.60 0.19 -10.11
N ARG A 35 -25.65 -0.07 -8.82
CA ARG A 35 -26.87 -0.25 -8.04
C ARG A 35 -26.64 0.22 -6.62
N VAL A 36 -27.67 0.68 -5.95
CA VAL A 36 -27.60 0.98 -4.52
C VAL A 36 -27.42 -0.30 -3.73
N LEU A 37 -26.46 -0.31 -2.83
CA LEU A 37 -26.25 -1.41 -1.87
C LEU A 37 -26.88 -1.02 -0.54
N PRO A 38 -28.05 -1.60 -0.19
CA PRO A 38 -28.72 -1.22 1.05
C PRO A 38 -27.98 -1.77 2.27
N GLY A 39 -28.07 -1.07 3.41
CA GLY A 39 -27.57 -1.52 4.68
C GLY A 39 -26.05 -1.38 4.86
N ILE A 40 -25.35 -0.69 3.96
CA ILE A 40 -23.92 -0.39 4.14
C ILE A 40 -23.75 0.68 5.22
N ARG A 41 -22.89 0.40 6.19
CA ARG A 41 -22.54 1.29 7.31
C ARG A 41 -21.07 1.69 7.35
N ALA A 42 -20.20 0.98 6.62
CA ALA A 42 -18.79 1.28 6.56
C ALA A 42 -18.18 0.95 5.19
N VAL A 43 -17.05 1.59 4.89
CA VAL A 43 -16.31 1.40 3.65
C VAL A 43 -14.90 0.92 3.94
N CYS A 44 -14.46 -0.11 3.23
CA CYS A 44 -13.11 -0.62 3.26
C CYS A 44 -12.49 -0.51 1.85
N TRP A 45 -11.35 0.15 1.75
CA TRP A 45 -10.71 0.42 0.47
C TRP A 45 -9.45 -0.44 0.27
N GLU A 46 -9.28 -0.98 -0.91
CA GLU A 46 -7.94 -1.30 -1.39
C GLU A 46 -7.16 0.02 -1.58
N ASN A 47 -5.93 0.06 -1.10
CA ASN A 47 -5.12 1.27 -1.16
C ASN A 47 -4.44 1.45 -2.53
N TYR A 48 -3.51 0.56 -2.87
CA TYR A 48 -2.76 0.62 -4.11
C TYR A 48 -3.56 0.05 -5.28
N GLY A 49 -3.64 0.82 -6.36
CA GLY A 49 -4.44 0.49 -7.54
C GLY A 49 -5.90 0.94 -7.45
N THR A 50 -6.34 1.47 -6.30
CA THR A 50 -7.71 2.00 -6.11
C THR A 50 -7.69 3.45 -5.64
N LEU A 51 -7.23 3.74 -4.42
CA LEU A 51 -7.11 5.12 -3.94
C LEU A 51 -5.78 5.77 -4.36
N ILE A 52 -4.74 4.97 -4.42
CA ILE A 52 -3.38 5.40 -4.75
C ILE A 52 -2.93 4.71 -6.03
N ARG A 53 -2.69 5.50 -7.06
CA ARG A 53 -2.12 5.04 -8.33
C ARG A 53 -0.63 4.74 -8.16
N ILE A 54 -0.22 3.57 -8.59
CA ILE A 54 1.12 3.03 -8.54
C ILE A 54 1.32 2.06 -9.71
N ALA A 55 2.56 1.81 -10.11
CA ALA A 55 2.85 0.81 -11.14
C ALA A 55 2.30 -0.58 -10.73
N ASP A 56 1.67 -1.25 -11.69
CA ASP A 56 1.08 -2.60 -11.52
C ASP A 56 0.01 -2.69 -10.42
N GLY A 57 -0.45 -1.54 -9.89
CA GLY A 57 -1.45 -1.47 -8.83
C GLY A 57 -1.00 -2.06 -7.50
N GLU A 58 0.30 -2.27 -7.28
CA GLU A 58 0.84 -2.87 -6.05
C GLU A 58 2.17 -2.22 -5.62
N LEU A 59 2.39 -2.17 -4.31
CA LEU A 59 3.69 -1.82 -3.76
C LEU A 59 4.66 -3.01 -3.93
N GLY A 60 5.68 -2.84 -4.77
CA GLY A 60 6.68 -3.87 -5.07
C GLY A 60 7.99 -3.67 -4.32
N HIS A 61 8.69 -4.76 -4.06
CA HIS A 61 10.09 -4.77 -3.59
C HIS A 61 11.09 -4.82 -4.75
N ARG A 62 10.60 -5.15 -5.93
CA ARG A 62 11.32 -5.21 -7.21
C ARG A 62 10.47 -4.56 -8.29
N THR A 63 11.07 -4.26 -9.41
CA THR A 63 10.40 -3.76 -10.61
C THR A 63 10.68 -4.68 -11.79
N ILE A 64 9.76 -4.76 -12.75
CA ILE A 64 9.93 -5.57 -13.97
C ILE A 64 11.19 -5.12 -14.72
N HIS A 65 11.41 -3.80 -14.80
CA HIS A 65 12.63 -3.25 -15.39
C HIS A 65 13.69 -3.03 -14.31
N PRO A 66 14.96 -3.39 -14.52
CA PRO A 66 16.00 -3.29 -13.50
C PRO A 66 16.37 -1.85 -13.12
N MET A 67 16.27 -0.91 -14.03
CA MET A 67 16.72 0.48 -13.85
C MET A 67 16.11 1.18 -12.61
N PRO A 68 14.79 1.14 -12.34
CA PRO A 68 14.24 1.79 -11.13
C PRO A 68 14.82 1.22 -9.84
N LEU A 69 15.07 -0.09 -9.79
CA LEU A 69 15.67 -0.75 -8.62
C LEU A 69 17.12 -0.28 -8.42
N GLN A 70 17.91 -0.23 -9.48
CA GLN A 70 19.30 0.27 -9.46
C GLN A 70 19.35 1.71 -8.96
N VAL A 71 18.48 2.57 -9.51
CA VAL A 71 18.37 3.98 -9.08
C VAL A 71 17.94 4.11 -7.63
N ALA A 72 16.96 3.32 -7.18
CA ALA A 72 16.48 3.36 -5.79
C ALA A 72 17.58 2.92 -4.81
N LEU A 73 18.30 1.84 -5.11
CA LEU A 73 19.44 1.39 -4.29
C LEU A 73 20.55 2.46 -4.26
N GLY A 74 20.94 2.99 -5.42
CA GLY A 74 21.96 4.04 -5.50
C GLY A 74 21.60 5.30 -4.70
N LYS A 75 20.36 5.80 -4.86
CA LYS A 75 19.86 6.93 -4.06
C LYS A 75 19.82 6.63 -2.56
N THR A 76 19.46 5.41 -2.17
CA THR A 76 19.41 5.01 -0.76
C THR A 76 20.82 4.97 -0.15
N ILE A 77 21.79 4.38 -0.86
CA ILE A 77 23.20 4.37 -0.45
C ILE A 77 23.71 5.80 -0.27
N GLN A 78 23.43 6.67 -1.23
CA GLN A 78 23.84 8.08 -1.18
C GLN A 78 23.17 8.86 -0.04
N GLN A 79 21.85 8.69 0.14
CA GLN A 79 21.07 9.40 1.16
C GLN A 79 21.58 9.16 2.57
N TYR A 80 22.01 7.95 2.83
CA TYR A 80 22.45 7.53 4.17
C TYR A 80 23.96 7.34 4.28
N ASN A 81 24.75 7.80 3.28
CA ASN A 81 26.21 7.69 3.26
C ASN A 81 26.74 6.26 3.53
N MET A 82 26.06 5.24 3.01
CA MET A 82 26.38 3.84 3.30
C MET A 82 27.68 3.37 2.65
N TRP A 83 28.10 4.03 1.57
CA TRP A 83 29.21 3.58 0.72
C TRP A 83 30.53 3.40 1.45
N ASN A 84 30.82 4.24 2.42
CA ASN A 84 32.09 4.18 3.15
C ASN A 84 32.25 2.91 3.99
N SER A 85 31.15 2.28 4.41
CA SER A 85 31.12 1.05 5.21
C SER A 85 30.75 -0.18 4.40
N MET A 86 30.54 -0.03 3.09
CA MET A 86 30.29 -1.16 2.17
C MET A 86 31.61 -1.81 1.73
N VAL A 87 31.54 -3.06 1.30
CA VAL A 87 32.66 -3.73 0.64
C VAL A 87 32.95 -3.02 -0.67
N ARG A 88 34.14 -2.48 -0.82
CA ARG A 88 34.55 -1.81 -2.06
C ARG A 88 34.90 -2.85 -3.11
N LYS A 89 34.15 -2.82 -4.21
CA LYS A 89 34.40 -3.56 -5.46
C LYS A 89 34.43 -2.57 -6.60
N PRO A 90 35.11 -2.89 -7.72
CA PRO A 90 34.96 -2.12 -8.94
C PRO A 90 33.48 -2.10 -9.38
N GLY A 91 33.01 -0.95 -9.89
CA GLY A 91 31.64 -0.77 -10.32
C GLY A 91 30.84 0.20 -9.44
N GLU A 92 29.56 0.31 -9.71
CA GLU A 92 28.65 1.20 -9.00
C GLU A 92 28.24 0.64 -7.62
N PRO A 93 28.02 1.49 -6.60
CA PRO A 93 27.66 1.04 -5.27
C PRO A 93 26.43 0.11 -5.20
N TRP A 94 25.45 0.36 -6.04
CA TRP A 94 24.23 -0.47 -6.09
C TRP A 94 24.51 -1.90 -6.58
N GLU A 95 25.54 -2.13 -7.40
CA GLU A 95 25.92 -3.48 -7.87
C GLU A 95 26.42 -4.37 -6.73
N VAL A 96 26.99 -3.78 -5.70
CA VAL A 96 27.43 -4.49 -4.49
C VAL A 96 26.25 -4.81 -3.56
N LEU A 97 25.27 -3.90 -3.50
CA LEU A 97 24.12 -4.02 -2.59
C LEU A 97 23.03 -4.93 -3.17
N LEU A 98 22.80 -4.89 -4.47
CA LEU A 98 21.70 -5.61 -5.15
C LEU A 98 21.65 -7.09 -4.83
N PRO A 99 22.74 -7.89 -4.93
CA PRO A 99 22.69 -9.32 -4.61
C PRO A 99 22.35 -9.58 -3.13
N GLN A 100 22.79 -8.70 -2.23
CA GLN A 100 22.49 -8.83 -0.80
C GLN A 100 21.00 -8.53 -0.53
N TYR A 101 20.48 -7.47 -1.16
CA TYR A 101 19.07 -7.09 -1.06
C TYR A 101 18.17 -8.21 -1.60
N GLU A 102 18.46 -8.75 -2.78
CA GLU A 102 17.69 -9.84 -3.39
C GLU A 102 17.69 -11.12 -2.54
N LYS A 103 18.86 -11.51 -2.01
CA LYS A 103 18.98 -12.67 -1.12
C LYS A 103 18.10 -12.50 0.13
N LEU A 104 18.09 -11.31 0.75
CA LEU A 104 17.29 -11.04 1.94
C LEU A 104 15.78 -11.05 1.64
N LEU A 105 15.37 -10.62 0.44
CA LEU A 105 13.97 -10.76 0.00
C LEU A 105 13.58 -12.24 -0.12
N GLU A 106 14.42 -13.06 -0.75
CA GLU A 106 14.18 -14.49 -0.92
C GLU A 106 14.10 -15.23 0.41
N GLU A 107 15.01 -14.91 1.34
CA GLU A 107 14.98 -15.46 2.71
C GLU A 107 13.64 -15.21 3.40
N GLN A 108 13.06 -14.01 3.26
CA GLN A 108 11.77 -13.69 3.86
C GLN A 108 10.59 -14.39 3.16
N GLN A 109 10.63 -14.53 1.84
CA GLN A 109 9.61 -15.26 1.08
C GLN A 109 9.56 -16.75 1.41
N MET A 110 10.68 -17.32 1.90
CA MET A 110 10.76 -18.70 2.36
C MET A 110 10.30 -18.89 3.82
N MET A 111 9.93 -17.83 4.52
CA MET A 111 9.46 -17.96 5.90
C MET A 111 8.15 -18.76 5.96
N GLY A 112 8.07 -19.67 6.90
CA GLY A 112 6.89 -20.51 7.08
C GLY A 112 5.69 -19.71 7.57
N VAL A 113 4.57 -19.89 6.90
CA VAL A 113 3.25 -19.37 7.30
C VAL A 113 2.25 -20.52 7.39
N ARG A 114 1.03 -20.25 7.87
CA ARG A 114 -0.03 -21.27 7.90
C ARG A 114 -0.37 -21.73 6.48
N LYS A 115 -0.73 -23.00 6.34
CA LYS A 115 -1.17 -23.55 5.05
C LYS A 115 -2.30 -22.71 4.44
N GLY A 116 -2.11 -22.26 3.21
CA GLY A 116 -3.05 -21.41 2.48
C GLY A 116 -2.80 -19.91 2.62
N ASP A 117 -1.84 -19.50 3.44
CA ASP A 117 -1.37 -18.11 3.50
C ASP A 117 -0.10 -17.93 2.68
N VAL A 118 0.17 -16.69 2.29
CA VAL A 118 1.38 -16.26 1.58
C VAL A 118 2.12 -15.28 2.49
N PRO A 119 3.42 -15.48 2.77
CA PRO A 119 4.17 -14.59 3.65
C PRO A 119 4.30 -13.20 3.06
N GLU A 120 4.21 -12.18 3.91
CA GLU A 120 4.55 -10.80 3.53
C GLU A 120 6.03 -10.54 3.78
N THR A 121 6.66 -9.81 2.86
CA THR A 121 8.04 -9.36 3.00
C THR A 121 8.11 -8.05 3.77
N ASP A 122 8.73 -8.04 4.94
CA ASP A 122 8.97 -6.81 5.71
C ASP A 122 10.22 -6.09 5.17
N SER A 123 10.00 -4.99 4.47
CA SER A 123 11.07 -4.16 3.92
C SER A 123 11.97 -3.58 5.03
N ALA A 124 11.42 -3.24 6.20
CA ALA A 124 12.22 -2.74 7.31
C ALA A 124 13.17 -3.82 7.84
N VAL A 125 12.74 -5.07 7.90
CA VAL A 125 13.61 -6.19 8.32
C VAL A 125 14.74 -6.44 7.29
N VAL A 126 14.44 -6.32 5.98
CA VAL A 126 15.49 -6.39 4.94
C VAL A 126 16.53 -5.31 5.16
N TRP A 127 16.10 -4.06 5.31
CA TRP A 127 16.99 -2.93 5.53
C TRP A 127 17.72 -3.01 6.87
N LYS A 128 17.07 -3.48 7.93
CA LYS A 128 17.72 -3.70 9.23
C LYS A 128 18.92 -4.64 9.11
N LYS A 129 18.77 -5.79 8.45
CA LYS A 129 19.87 -6.74 8.22
C LYS A 129 21.02 -6.14 7.40
N ILE A 130 20.71 -5.26 6.45
CA ILE A 130 21.74 -4.54 5.69
C ILE A 130 22.48 -3.55 6.60
N LEU A 131 21.74 -2.77 7.37
CA LEU A 131 22.31 -1.78 8.30
C LEU A 131 23.15 -2.44 9.40
N GLU A 132 22.73 -3.56 9.97
CA GLU A 132 23.48 -4.35 10.94
C GLU A 132 24.87 -4.71 10.40
N ARG A 133 24.94 -5.23 9.16
CA ARG A 133 26.23 -5.53 8.51
C ARG A 133 27.09 -4.30 8.23
N LEU A 134 26.48 -3.14 8.03
CA LEU A 134 27.24 -1.87 7.90
C LEU A 134 27.77 -1.40 9.25
N VAL A 135 26.97 -1.51 10.32
CA VAL A 135 27.38 -1.14 11.69
C VAL A 135 28.55 -2.01 12.16
N GLU A 136 28.56 -3.33 11.82
CA GLU A 136 29.72 -4.22 12.05
C GLU A 136 31.01 -3.74 11.34
N ARG A 137 30.90 -2.78 10.43
CA ARG A 137 32.00 -2.14 9.67
C ARG A 137 32.12 -0.65 9.95
N ASP A 138 31.90 -0.27 11.20
CA ASP A 138 32.04 1.09 11.69
C ASP A 138 31.12 2.11 11.01
N TYR A 139 29.98 1.68 10.44
CA TYR A 139 28.98 2.61 9.92
C TYR A 139 28.35 3.40 11.05
N GLN A 140 28.37 4.71 10.90
CA GLN A 140 27.77 5.64 11.86
C GLN A 140 26.64 6.42 11.19
N TYR A 141 25.58 6.67 11.93
CA TYR A 141 24.42 7.45 11.51
C TYR A 141 23.94 8.37 12.63
N ASP A 142 23.18 9.39 12.29
CA ASP A 142 22.65 10.33 13.29
C ASP A 142 21.46 9.69 14.03
N VAL A 143 21.74 9.14 15.21
CA VAL A 143 20.72 8.51 16.09
C VAL A 143 19.67 9.52 16.54
N ARG A 144 20.00 10.83 16.65
CA ARG A 144 19.01 11.86 17.05
C ARG A 144 17.96 12.08 15.98
N LEU A 145 18.32 11.92 14.71
CA LEU A 145 17.40 12.02 13.58
C LEU A 145 16.75 10.68 13.30
N MET A 146 17.53 9.61 13.23
CA MET A 146 17.10 8.29 12.76
C MET A 146 16.49 7.41 13.86
N GLY A 147 16.87 7.63 15.14
CA GLY A 147 16.50 6.76 16.25
C GLY A 147 17.35 5.50 16.30
N GLU A 148 16.85 4.50 17.01
CA GLU A 148 17.49 3.18 17.07
C GLU A 148 17.40 2.45 15.72
N LEU A 149 18.12 1.35 15.57
CA LEU A 149 18.27 0.65 14.29
C LEU A 149 16.93 0.20 13.68
N ASP A 150 15.95 -0.18 14.49
CA ASP A 150 14.60 -0.54 14.05
C ASP A 150 13.87 0.68 13.44
N GLU A 151 13.88 1.82 14.15
CA GLU A 151 13.28 3.06 13.65
C GLU A 151 14.01 3.57 12.39
N PHE A 152 15.32 3.40 12.35
CA PHE A 152 16.14 3.77 11.20
C PHE A 152 15.80 2.90 9.98
N SER A 153 15.69 1.58 10.16
CA SER A 153 15.37 0.66 9.07
C SER A 153 14.00 0.93 8.43
N GLU A 154 13.00 1.35 9.21
CA GLU A 154 11.69 1.78 8.71
C GLU A 154 11.79 3.04 7.84
N LYS A 155 12.62 4.00 8.23
CA LYS A 155 12.88 5.22 7.46
C LYS A 155 13.62 4.94 6.17
N VAL A 156 14.61 4.03 6.20
CA VAL A 156 15.32 3.57 5.00
C VAL A 156 14.37 2.85 4.05
N ALA A 157 13.53 1.95 4.56
CA ALA A 157 12.52 1.25 3.79
C ALA A 157 11.56 2.23 3.08
N TYR A 158 11.04 3.22 3.81
CA TYR A 158 10.21 4.25 3.21
C TYR A 158 10.93 5.01 2.08
N PHE A 159 12.15 5.49 2.35
CA PHE A 159 12.92 6.24 1.35
C PHE A 159 13.21 5.41 0.11
N PHE A 160 13.62 4.16 0.28
CA PHE A 160 13.86 3.23 -0.80
C PHE A 160 12.61 3.04 -1.68
N HIS A 161 11.46 2.72 -1.09
CA HIS A 161 10.21 2.54 -1.84
C HIS A 161 9.74 3.83 -2.52
N ALA A 162 9.93 4.98 -1.88
CA ALA A 162 9.63 6.27 -2.49
C ALA A 162 10.54 6.60 -3.69
N CYS A 163 11.77 6.03 -3.73
CA CYS A 163 12.66 6.10 -4.90
C CYS A 163 12.36 5.04 -5.95
N LEU A 164 11.80 3.89 -5.54
CA LEU A 164 11.54 2.75 -6.41
C LEU A 164 10.28 2.95 -7.27
N GLN A 165 9.18 3.41 -6.67
CA GLN A 165 7.90 3.56 -7.33
C GLN A 165 7.27 4.93 -7.01
N GLY A 166 6.86 5.63 -8.06
CA GLY A 166 6.05 6.83 -7.92
C GLY A 166 4.63 6.48 -7.52
N VAL A 167 4.08 7.27 -6.60
CA VAL A 167 2.71 7.13 -6.09
C VAL A 167 1.98 8.46 -6.14
N GLU A 168 0.69 8.42 -6.44
CA GLU A 168 -0.18 9.60 -6.47
C GLU A 168 -1.61 9.19 -6.13
N ALA A 169 -2.33 10.00 -5.33
CA ALA A 169 -3.74 9.75 -5.08
C ALA A 169 -4.56 9.91 -6.37
N GLU A 170 -5.55 9.05 -6.59
CA GLU A 170 -6.48 9.18 -7.70
C GLU A 170 -7.24 10.50 -7.61
N SER A 171 -7.54 11.10 -8.77
CA SER A 171 -8.07 12.47 -8.86
C SER A 171 -9.32 12.71 -8.02
N GLU A 172 -10.19 11.71 -7.91
CA GLU A 172 -11.48 11.78 -7.21
C GLU A 172 -11.44 11.17 -5.81
N ALA A 173 -10.29 10.63 -5.40
CA ALA A 173 -10.19 9.90 -4.14
C ALA A 173 -10.50 10.78 -2.92
N SER A 174 -9.98 12.00 -2.88
CA SER A 174 -10.27 12.94 -1.78
C SER A 174 -11.74 13.28 -1.70
N ASP A 175 -12.38 13.57 -2.85
CA ASP A 175 -13.78 14.02 -2.90
C ASP A 175 -14.75 12.94 -2.45
N ILE A 176 -14.50 11.68 -2.86
CA ILE A 176 -15.37 10.56 -2.44
C ILE A 176 -15.16 10.19 -0.97
N ILE A 177 -13.92 10.16 -0.49
CA ILE A 177 -13.61 9.86 0.91
C ILE A 177 -14.26 10.90 1.82
N GLU A 178 -14.18 12.19 1.48
CA GLU A 178 -14.82 13.27 2.24
C GLU A 178 -16.35 13.15 2.22
N SER A 179 -16.94 12.85 1.06
CA SER A 179 -18.39 12.65 0.94
C SER A 179 -18.91 11.52 1.82
N ILE A 180 -18.18 10.39 1.88
CA ILE A 180 -18.52 9.25 2.71
C ILE A 180 -18.35 9.58 4.19
N HIS A 181 -17.28 10.29 4.55
CA HIS A 181 -17.06 10.77 5.92
C HIS A 181 -18.20 11.71 6.39
N ASN A 182 -18.60 12.66 5.55
CA ASN A 182 -19.70 13.59 5.84
C ASN A 182 -21.06 12.89 5.98
N ALA A 183 -21.22 11.72 5.35
CA ALA A 183 -22.38 10.84 5.54
C ALA A 183 -22.30 10.02 6.86
N GLY A 184 -21.27 10.22 7.68
CA GLY A 184 -21.10 9.53 8.96
C GLY A 184 -20.63 8.07 8.84
N MET A 185 -20.13 7.64 7.68
CA MET A 185 -19.65 6.28 7.47
C MET A 185 -18.15 6.17 7.78
N PRO A 186 -17.74 5.32 8.74
CA PRO A 186 -16.32 5.07 9.00
C PRO A 186 -15.67 4.35 7.81
N GLN A 187 -14.39 4.69 7.57
CA GLN A 187 -13.62 4.18 6.45
C GLN A 187 -12.29 3.61 6.91
N GLY A 188 -11.90 2.45 6.37
CA GLY A 188 -10.61 1.81 6.60
C GLY A 188 -9.94 1.39 5.29
N LEU A 189 -8.70 0.95 5.39
CA LEU A 189 -7.90 0.41 4.28
C LEU A 189 -7.63 -1.07 4.52
N ALA A 190 -7.66 -1.90 3.48
CA ALA A 190 -7.22 -3.29 3.55
C ALA A 190 -6.46 -3.67 2.29
N ASP A 191 -5.14 -3.84 2.40
CA ASP A 191 -4.27 -4.09 1.23
C ASP A 191 -2.92 -4.69 1.63
N ASN A 192 -2.14 -5.11 0.63
CA ASN A 192 -0.71 -5.27 0.80
C ASN A 192 -0.08 -3.93 1.13
N GLY A 193 0.79 -3.91 2.11
CA GLY A 193 1.45 -2.67 2.51
C GLY A 193 2.56 -2.88 3.51
N GLN A 194 3.31 -1.82 3.75
CA GLN A 194 4.43 -1.76 4.69
C GLN A 194 4.09 -0.83 5.85
N LYS A 195 4.89 -0.79 6.89
CA LYS A 195 4.68 0.07 8.07
C LYS A 195 4.44 1.55 7.73
N PHE A 196 5.01 2.02 6.62
CA PHE A 196 4.85 3.38 6.14
C PHE A 196 3.60 3.61 5.26
N THR A 197 2.87 2.56 4.85
CA THR A 197 1.80 2.66 3.84
C THR A 197 0.71 3.64 4.24
N PHE A 198 0.24 3.58 5.48
CA PHE A 198 -0.80 4.51 5.95
C PHE A 198 -0.34 5.97 5.90
N ALA A 199 0.85 6.26 6.40
CA ALA A 199 1.45 7.59 6.35
C ALA A 199 1.67 8.08 4.91
N GLN A 200 2.14 7.20 4.02
CA GLN A 200 2.30 7.50 2.59
C GLN A 200 0.96 7.86 1.95
N THR A 201 -0.11 7.14 2.25
CA THR A 201 -1.46 7.40 1.75
C THR A 201 -1.98 8.77 2.21
N LEU A 202 -1.90 9.06 3.50
CA LEU A 202 -2.29 10.36 4.05
C LEU A 202 -1.50 11.51 3.40
N ARG A 203 -0.22 11.30 3.17
CA ARG A 203 0.63 12.26 2.46
C ARG A 203 0.11 12.55 1.05
N GLN A 204 -0.29 11.53 0.28
CA GLN A 204 -0.79 11.76 -1.08
C GLN A 204 -2.08 12.59 -1.06
N PHE A 205 -2.97 12.37 -0.10
CA PHE A 205 -4.16 13.20 0.08
C PHE A 205 -3.83 14.64 0.50
N ARG A 206 -2.85 14.84 1.40
CA ARG A 206 -2.37 16.19 1.74
C ARG A 206 -1.81 16.92 0.52
N ARG A 207 -1.11 16.22 -0.37
CA ARG A 207 -0.57 16.79 -1.62
C ARG A 207 -1.66 17.19 -2.61
N GLN A 208 -2.81 16.50 -2.65
CA GLN A 208 -3.95 16.93 -3.43
C GLN A 208 -4.57 18.24 -2.89
N GLY A 209 -4.38 18.53 -1.61
CA GLY A 209 -4.85 19.77 -0.97
C GLY A 209 -6.37 19.92 -0.85
N ARG A 210 -7.13 18.82 -1.06
CA ARG A 210 -8.61 18.82 -1.03
C ARG A 210 -9.17 18.39 0.33
N LEU A 211 -8.40 17.63 1.12
CA LEU A 211 -8.75 17.20 2.47
C LEU A 211 -7.96 17.99 3.50
N ASN A 212 -8.62 18.69 4.40
CA ASN A 212 -7.97 19.45 5.46
C ASN A 212 -7.28 18.55 6.50
N SER A 213 -7.85 17.37 6.77
CA SER A 213 -7.38 16.44 7.79
C SER A 213 -7.64 14.99 7.35
N PRO A 214 -6.85 14.44 6.40
CA PRO A 214 -7.07 13.08 5.88
C PRO A 214 -7.00 12.01 6.98
N GLU A 215 -6.26 12.24 8.08
CA GLU A 215 -6.19 11.36 9.24
C GLU A 215 -7.51 11.24 10.04
N LYS A 216 -8.45 12.16 9.83
CA LYS A 216 -9.78 12.10 10.46
C LYS A 216 -10.78 11.32 9.61
N VAL A 217 -10.56 11.24 8.30
CA VAL A 217 -11.50 10.59 7.36
C VAL A 217 -11.18 9.12 7.13
N LEU A 218 -9.90 8.73 7.27
CA LEU A 218 -9.46 7.34 7.22
C LEU A 218 -9.05 6.86 8.61
N SER A 219 -9.70 5.80 9.10
CA SER A 219 -9.44 5.23 10.42
C SER A 219 -8.28 4.25 10.38
N ARG A 220 -7.17 4.54 11.11
CA ARG A 220 -6.08 3.56 11.27
C ARG A 220 -6.55 2.31 12.03
N SER A 221 -7.48 2.46 12.95
CA SER A 221 -8.02 1.33 13.73
C SER A 221 -8.86 0.37 12.90
N LEU A 222 -9.46 0.82 11.79
CA LEU A 222 -10.18 -0.02 10.82
C LEU A 222 -9.30 -0.44 9.64
N SER A 223 -8.05 0.00 9.60
CA SER A 223 -7.12 -0.32 8.52
C SER A 223 -6.26 -1.53 8.87
N VAL A 224 -6.07 -2.43 7.91
CA VAL A 224 -5.24 -3.63 8.02
C VAL A 224 -4.34 -3.73 6.81
N PHE A 225 -3.04 -3.78 7.04
CA PHE A 225 -2.07 -4.03 5.98
C PHE A 225 -1.42 -5.41 6.16
N SER A 226 -0.97 -6.00 5.06
CA SER A 226 -0.31 -7.31 5.08
C SER A 226 0.84 -7.38 6.09
N ILE A 227 1.58 -6.28 6.25
CA ILE A 227 2.67 -6.19 7.22
C ILE A 227 2.20 -6.29 8.67
N ASP A 228 1.00 -5.85 8.99
CA ASP A 228 0.41 -5.95 10.34
C ASP A 228 0.17 -7.41 10.74
N LEU A 229 -0.01 -8.30 9.77
CA LEU A 229 -0.35 -9.71 9.94
C LEU A 229 0.78 -10.68 9.54
N GLY A 230 1.80 -10.19 8.84
CA GLY A 230 2.86 -11.01 8.27
C GLY A 230 2.43 -11.89 7.09
N ILE A 231 1.21 -11.70 6.55
CA ILE A 231 0.66 -12.44 5.43
C ILE A 231 0.08 -11.48 4.38
N ARG A 232 0.23 -11.84 3.11
CA ARG A 232 -0.29 -11.04 1.98
C ARG A 232 -1.82 -11.06 1.93
N ALA A 233 -2.38 -10.02 1.35
CA ALA A 233 -3.83 -9.89 1.19
C ALA A 233 -4.44 -10.89 0.17
N THR A 234 -3.60 -11.68 -0.52
CA THR A 234 -4.02 -12.87 -1.28
C THR A 234 -4.30 -14.09 -0.41
N SER A 235 -3.99 -14.01 0.89
CA SER A 235 -4.20 -15.10 1.86
C SER A 235 -5.65 -15.15 2.32
N ALA A 236 -6.23 -16.35 2.42
CA ALA A 236 -7.61 -16.52 2.88
C ALA A 236 -7.84 -15.97 4.29
N ASN A 237 -6.81 -16.00 5.16
CA ASN A 237 -6.92 -15.49 6.53
C ASN A 237 -6.82 -13.96 6.63
N PHE A 238 -6.30 -13.27 5.62
CA PHE A 238 -6.19 -11.81 5.64
C PHE A 238 -7.58 -11.15 5.80
N PHE A 239 -8.53 -11.44 4.92
CA PHE A 239 -9.85 -10.83 4.97
C PHE A 239 -10.68 -11.27 6.18
N LYS A 240 -10.39 -12.44 6.79
CA LYS A 240 -10.99 -12.80 8.08
C LYS A 240 -10.56 -11.82 9.18
N GLN A 241 -9.28 -11.44 9.21
CA GLN A 241 -8.78 -10.45 10.18
C GLN A 241 -9.34 -9.04 9.90
N VAL A 242 -9.51 -8.68 8.61
CA VAL A 242 -10.20 -7.43 8.24
C VAL A 242 -11.65 -7.44 8.75
N ALA A 243 -12.41 -8.52 8.50
CA ALA A 243 -13.78 -8.66 8.95
C ALA A 243 -13.90 -8.62 10.47
N GLU A 244 -12.99 -9.28 11.18
CA GLU A 244 -12.92 -9.23 12.65
C GLU A 244 -12.68 -7.80 13.16
N ARG A 245 -11.83 -7.03 12.48
CA ARG A 245 -11.55 -5.63 12.84
C ARG A 245 -12.81 -4.76 12.79
N PHE A 246 -13.63 -4.90 11.73
CA PHE A 246 -14.91 -4.20 11.63
C PHE A 246 -15.93 -4.72 12.63
N SER A 247 -15.99 -6.03 12.87
CA SER A 247 -16.89 -6.64 13.87
C SER A 247 -16.60 -6.14 15.28
N ASN A 248 -15.34 -5.99 15.65
CA ASN A 248 -14.91 -5.42 16.92
C ASN A 248 -15.29 -3.94 17.08
N ALA A 249 -15.53 -3.25 15.98
CA ALA A 249 -16.08 -1.88 15.96
C ALA A 249 -17.64 -1.85 15.90
N GLY A 250 -18.30 -2.99 16.04
CA GLY A 250 -19.76 -3.10 16.02
C GLY A 250 -20.38 -3.02 14.62
N ILE A 251 -19.62 -3.36 13.58
CA ILE A 251 -20.05 -3.33 12.19
C ILE A 251 -19.91 -4.73 11.61
N SER A 252 -21.04 -5.37 11.28
CA SER A 252 -21.04 -6.71 10.71
C SER A 252 -20.45 -6.73 9.30
N PRO A 253 -19.79 -7.83 8.86
CA PRO A 253 -19.15 -7.88 7.53
C PRO A 253 -20.10 -7.53 6.38
N HIS A 254 -21.37 -7.94 6.43
CA HIS A 254 -22.36 -7.64 5.39
C HIS A 254 -22.80 -6.16 5.33
N GLU A 255 -22.46 -5.38 6.36
CA GLU A 255 -22.66 -3.91 6.41
C GLU A 255 -21.42 -3.14 5.90
N VAL A 256 -20.37 -3.86 5.50
CA VAL A 256 -19.14 -3.27 4.94
C VAL A 256 -19.08 -3.51 3.43
N VAL A 257 -18.74 -2.48 2.68
CA VAL A 257 -18.38 -2.62 1.26
C VAL A 257 -16.88 -2.53 1.09
N TYR A 258 -16.28 -3.53 0.42
CA TYR A 258 -14.88 -3.52 0.01
C TYR A 258 -14.77 -3.09 -1.45
N ILE A 259 -13.95 -2.08 -1.72
CA ILE A 259 -13.71 -1.54 -3.05
C ILE A 259 -12.25 -1.82 -3.45
N GLY A 260 -12.04 -2.42 -4.60
CA GLY A 260 -10.70 -2.74 -5.09
C GLY A 260 -10.65 -2.98 -6.58
N SER A 261 -9.43 -3.08 -7.12
CA SER A 261 -9.13 -3.28 -8.54
C SER A 261 -8.82 -4.74 -8.91
N LYS A 262 -8.68 -5.64 -7.91
CA LYS A 262 -8.26 -7.04 -8.09
C LYS A 262 -9.39 -8.00 -7.74
N LEU A 263 -10.02 -8.57 -8.79
CA LEU A 263 -11.23 -9.34 -8.63
C LEU A 263 -10.99 -10.67 -7.88
N GLN A 264 -10.08 -11.52 -8.39
CA GLN A 264 -9.85 -12.84 -7.82
C GLN A 264 -9.09 -12.77 -6.49
N ASP A 265 -8.04 -11.99 -6.45
CA ASP A 265 -7.08 -11.97 -5.35
C ASP A 265 -7.49 -11.10 -4.15
N ARG A 266 -8.54 -10.29 -4.30
CA ARG A 266 -9.03 -9.39 -3.24
C ARG A 266 -10.54 -9.46 -3.07
N LEU A 267 -11.32 -9.07 -4.09
CA LEU A 267 -12.78 -8.96 -3.98
C LEU A 267 -13.43 -10.31 -3.66
N ALA A 268 -12.99 -11.39 -4.34
CA ALA A 268 -13.52 -12.72 -4.09
C ALA A 268 -13.25 -13.17 -2.64
N LEU A 269 -12.06 -12.90 -2.10
CA LEU A 269 -11.71 -13.23 -0.71
C LEU A 269 -12.51 -12.38 0.29
N ALA A 270 -12.68 -11.08 0.03
CA ALA A 270 -13.51 -10.21 0.86
C ALA A 270 -14.97 -10.70 0.86
N ARG A 271 -15.51 -11.06 -0.30
CA ARG A 271 -16.87 -11.62 -0.44
C ARG A 271 -17.07 -12.89 0.38
N GLN A 272 -16.08 -13.79 0.41
CA GLN A 272 -16.14 -15.03 1.21
C GLN A 272 -16.23 -14.75 2.71
N THR A 273 -15.81 -13.59 3.18
CA THR A 273 -15.97 -13.18 4.58
C THR A 273 -17.26 -12.41 4.86
N GLY A 274 -18.12 -12.26 3.85
CA GLY A 274 -19.42 -11.60 3.97
C GLY A 274 -19.46 -10.14 3.54
N PHE A 275 -18.35 -9.55 3.09
CA PHE A 275 -18.33 -8.17 2.59
C PHE A 275 -19.12 -8.03 1.28
N ARG A 276 -19.77 -6.88 1.10
CA ARG A 276 -20.22 -6.44 -0.23
C ARG A 276 -19.00 -5.98 -1.01
N THR A 277 -19.03 -6.13 -2.34
CA THR A 277 -17.83 -5.89 -3.17
C THR A 277 -18.11 -4.98 -4.36
N VAL A 278 -17.19 -4.06 -4.61
CA VAL A 278 -17.23 -3.15 -5.76
C VAL A 278 -15.89 -3.24 -6.50
N LEU A 279 -15.95 -3.59 -7.78
CA LEU A 279 -14.77 -3.60 -8.63
C LEU A 279 -14.52 -2.19 -9.18
N TYR A 280 -13.36 -1.64 -8.90
CA TYR A 280 -12.87 -0.43 -9.51
C TYR A 280 -12.11 -0.74 -10.80
N ALA A 281 -12.66 -0.32 -11.94
CA ALA A 281 -12.09 -0.47 -13.26
C ALA A 281 -11.69 0.89 -13.85
N GLY A 282 -11.00 1.71 -13.08
CA GLY A 282 -10.61 3.07 -13.49
C GLY A 282 -9.30 3.15 -14.25
N ASP A 283 -8.39 2.19 -14.05
CA ASP A 283 -7.07 2.17 -14.67
C ASP A 283 -6.67 0.77 -15.14
N VAL A 284 -6.26 0.65 -16.40
CA VAL A 284 -5.78 -0.60 -17.00
C VAL A 284 -4.56 -1.15 -16.28
N GLY A 285 -3.68 -0.27 -15.76
CA GLY A 285 -2.45 -0.67 -15.09
C GLY A 285 -2.69 -1.35 -13.73
N SER A 286 -3.85 -1.11 -13.11
CA SER A 286 -4.18 -1.66 -11.80
C SER A 286 -5.23 -2.77 -11.86
N LEU A 287 -6.09 -2.76 -12.89
CA LEU A 287 -7.20 -3.69 -13.01
C LEU A 287 -6.73 -5.13 -13.23
N GLN A 288 -7.08 -6.01 -12.30
CA GLN A 288 -6.88 -7.46 -12.41
C GLN A 288 -8.24 -8.17 -12.35
N ALA A 289 -8.86 -8.34 -13.51
CA ALA A 289 -10.13 -9.01 -13.63
C ALA A 289 -10.21 -9.76 -14.97
N THR A 290 -10.83 -10.93 -14.94
CA THR A 290 -11.10 -11.73 -16.15
C THR A 290 -12.59 -11.70 -16.48
N ASN A 291 -12.93 -11.86 -17.76
CA ASN A 291 -14.33 -11.97 -18.18
C ASN A 291 -15.05 -13.18 -17.54
N GLU A 292 -14.32 -14.25 -17.27
CA GLU A 292 -14.82 -15.43 -16.57
C GLU A 292 -15.17 -15.08 -15.11
N GLY A 293 -14.23 -14.48 -14.36
CA GLY A 293 -14.45 -14.06 -12.98
C GLY A 293 -15.59 -13.03 -12.82
N LEU A 294 -15.83 -12.19 -13.82
CA LEU A 294 -16.97 -11.27 -13.81
C LEU A 294 -18.33 -11.96 -13.99
N ARG A 295 -18.36 -13.19 -14.51
CA ARG A 295 -19.58 -13.98 -14.73
C ARG A 295 -19.80 -15.04 -13.65
N ASP A 296 -18.73 -15.47 -12.99
CA ASP A 296 -18.78 -16.48 -11.96
C ASP A 296 -19.54 -15.96 -10.72
N PRO A 297 -20.63 -16.62 -10.28
CA PRO A 297 -21.40 -16.21 -9.10
C PRO A 297 -20.57 -16.08 -7.82
N GLN A 298 -19.45 -16.82 -7.70
CA GLN A 298 -18.61 -16.81 -6.51
C GLN A 298 -17.69 -15.58 -6.46
N THR A 299 -17.27 -15.08 -7.61
CA THR A 299 -16.30 -13.97 -7.70
C THR A 299 -16.92 -12.67 -8.23
N LYS A 300 -18.08 -12.74 -8.90
CA LYS A 300 -18.77 -11.58 -9.49
C LYS A 300 -18.95 -10.48 -8.43
N PRO A 301 -18.51 -9.23 -8.70
CA PRO A 301 -18.71 -8.12 -7.77
C PRO A 301 -20.18 -7.68 -7.72
N ASP A 302 -20.59 -7.06 -6.62
CA ASP A 302 -21.95 -6.50 -6.50
C ASP A 302 -22.15 -5.30 -7.43
N CYS A 303 -21.11 -4.47 -7.61
CA CYS A 303 -21.09 -3.34 -8.54
C CYS A 303 -19.73 -3.28 -9.27
N LEU A 304 -19.71 -2.56 -10.40
CA LEU A 304 -18.51 -2.18 -11.13
C LEU A 304 -18.55 -0.68 -11.34
N ILE A 305 -17.48 0.01 -10.94
CA ILE A 305 -17.31 1.45 -11.14
C ILE A 305 -16.07 1.72 -12.00
N THR A 306 -16.10 2.78 -12.81
CA THR A 306 -14.96 3.26 -13.60
C THR A 306 -14.34 4.53 -13.02
N ASP A 307 -15.09 5.22 -12.18
CA ASP A 307 -14.69 6.45 -11.50
C ASP A 307 -15.10 6.35 -10.01
N LEU A 308 -14.21 6.77 -9.13
CA LEU A 308 -14.42 6.62 -7.68
C LEU A 308 -15.65 7.39 -7.19
N ILE A 309 -15.98 8.53 -7.81
CA ILE A 309 -17.14 9.33 -7.43
C ILE A 309 -18.48 8.58 -7.60
N GLN A 310 -18.52 7.55 -8.45
CA GLN A 310 -19.70 6.68 -8.64
C GLN A 310 -20.08 5.91 -7.36
N MET A 311 -19.17 5.83 -6.40
CA MET A 311 -19.46 5.28 -5.07
C MET A 311 -20.60 6.04 -4.35
N LYS A 312 -20.80 7.33 -4.64
CA LYS A 312 -21.97 8.07 -4.12
C LYS A 312 -23.26 7.35 -4.51
N GLN A 313 -23.42 7.00 -5.78
CA GLN A 313 -24.61 6.30 -6.25
C GLN A 313 -24.72 4.89 -5.64
N VAL A 314 -23.61 4.16 -5.51
CA VAL A 314 -23.59 2.82 -4.91
C VAL A 314 -24.00 2.85 -3.43
N LEU A 315 -23.64 3.89 -2.72
CA LEU A 315 -23.97 4.10 -1.31
C LEU A 315 -25.30 4.85 -1.09
N GLY A 316 -25.97 5.31 -2.15
CA GLY A 316 -27.18 6.14 -2.03
C GLY A 316 -26.93 7.51 -1.43
N LEU A 317 -25.74 8.07 -1.63
CA LEU A 317 -25.39 9.43 -1.19
C LEU A 317 -25.78 10.44 -2.27
N ASN A 318 -26.33 11.56 -1.83
CA ASN A 318 -26.72 12.67 -2.72
C ASN A 318 -25.53 13.56 -3.12
#